data_c112f9175c60530d7addf0ea7dd93999
#
_entry.id   c112f9175c60530d7addf0ea7dd93999
#
_cell.length_a   1.000
_cell.length_b   1.000
_cell.length_c   1.000
_cell.angle_alpha   90.00
_cell.angle_beta   90.00
_cell.angle_gamma   90.00
#
_symmetry.space_group_name_H-M   'P 1'
#
loop_
_entity.id
_entity.type
_entity.pdbx_description
1 polymer ?
#
loop_
_entity_poly.entity_id
_entity_poly.type
_entity_poly.pdbx_seq_one_letter_code
_entity_poly.pdbx_strand_id
1 'polypeptide(L)'
;MILWPFRRNRGGNPDPEAFLAELAASYPGKYRPKDRYRDFRRVFLDSEQGRRVLYELLSWGNMFRPSAPMARFDPYETMFHDGERNVALKIMSTMHAEPRERPVGTKDE
;
A
#
# COMPACT_ATOMS: atom_id res chain seq x y z
N MET A 1 -7.75 20.56 -10.20
CA MET A 1 -6.64 19.59 -10.18
C MET A 1 -5.52 20.10 -9.32
N ILE A 2 -5.07 19.29 -8.39
CA ILE A 2 -3.97 19.68 -7.52
C ILE A 2 -2.66 19.34 -8.20
N LEU A 3 -1.80 20.33 -8.34
CA LEU A 3 -0.49 20.09 -8.89
C LEU A 3 0.42 19.56 -7.79
N TRP A 4 1.02 18.42 -8.04
CA TRP A 4 1.98 17.87 -7.13
C TRP A 4 3.23 18.75 -7.11
N PRO A 5 3.73 19.20 -5.96
CA PRO A 5 4.85 20.14 -5.89
C PRO A 5 6.19 19.55 -6.24
N PHE A 6 6.22 18.30 -6.50
CA PHE A 6 7.41 17.55 -6.73
C PHE A 6 8.03 17.87 -8.10
N ARG A 7 9.32 18.08 -8.12
CA ARG A 7 10.05 18.44 -9.34
C ARG A 7 10.80 17.26 -9.91
N ARG A 8 10.87 17.22 -11.21
CA ARG A 8 11.64 16.20 -11.90
C ARG A 8 13.08 16.68 -12.10
N ASN A 9 14.01 15.73 -12.09
CA ASN A 9 15.38 16.03 -12.46
C ASN A 9 15.49 16.18 -13.97
N ARG A 10 16.73 16.44 -14.46
CA ARG A 10 16.97 16.69 -15.87
C ARG A 10 16.51 15.57 -16.82
N GLY A 11 16.59 14.35 -16.37
CA GLY A 11 16.17 13.21 -17.17
C GLY A 11 14.65 13.01 -17.22
N GLY A 12 13.89 13.88 -16.60
CA GLY A 12 12.45 13.73 -16.51
C GLY A 12 12.01 12.76 -15.43
N ASN A 13 12.93 12.07 -14.80
CA ASN A 13 12.65 11.14 -13.73
C ASN A 13 12.70 11.85 -12.39
N PRO A 14 11.81 11.49 -11.46
CA PRO A 14 11.83 12.09 -10.14
C PRO A 14 13.06 11.63 -9.36
N ASP A 15 13.59 12.54 -8.54
CA ASP A 15 14.57 12.18 -7.53
C ASP A 15 13.83 11.44 -6.42
N PRO A 16 14.14 10.15 -6.16
CA PRO A 16 13.40 9.37 -5.18
C PRO A 16 13.44 9.97 -3.77
N GLU A 17 14.58 10.53 -3.36
CA GLU A 17 14.66 11.12 -2.03
C GLU A 17 13.81 12.38 -1.91
N ALA A 18 13.87 13.25 -2.93
CA ALA A 18 13.04 14.45 -2.94
C ALA A 18 11.56 14.10 -3.01
N PHE A 19 11.20 13.10 -3.79
CA PHE A 19 9.83 12.64 -3.89
C PHE A 19 9.32 12.14 -2.53
N LEU A 20 10.09 11.31 -1.85
CA LEU A 20 9.68 10.79 -0.55
C LEU A 20 9.57 11.90 0.50
N ALA A 21 10.48 12.87 0.47
CA ALA A 21 10.42 13.99 1.40
C ALA A 21 9.18 14.84 1.18
N GLU A 22 8.83 15.12 -0.08
CA GLU A 22 7.63 15.88 -0.39
C GLU A 22 6.37 15.12 -0.01
N LEU A 23 6.34 13.82 -0.27
CA LEU A 23 5.22 12.99 0.10
C LEU A 23 5.01 12.97 1.61
N ALA A 24 6.09 12.80 2.37
CA ALA A 24 6.02 12.81 3.81
C ALA A 24 5.56 14.17 4.35
N ALA A 25 6.04 15.26 3.75
CA ALA A 25 5.65 16.60 4.17
C ALA A 25 4.18 16.89 3.88
N SER A 26 3.61 16.29 2.84
CA SER A 26 2.21 16.49 2.50
C SER A 26 1.26 15.59 3.27
N TYR A 27 1.79 14.63 4.02
CA TYR A 27 0.96 13.69 4.77
C TYR A 27 0.22 14.45 5.89
N PRO A 28 -1.08 14.20 6.06
CA PRO A 28 -1.88 14.96 7.03
C PRO A 28 -1.57 14.66 8.49
N GLY A 29 -0.63 13.80 8.76
CA GLY A 29 -0.19 13.47 10.11
C GLY A 29 -1.00 12.36 10.77
N LYS A 30 -2.31 12.45 10.71
CA LYS A 30 -3.16 11.43 11.33
C LYS A 30 -4.12 10.84 10.30
N TYR A 31 -3.97 9.56 10.05
CA TYR A 31 -4.81 8.86 9.09
C TYR A 31 -5.69 7.86 9.85
N ARG A 32 -6.98 8.20 9.99
CA ARG A 32 -7.91 7.36 10.73
C ARG A 32 -8.17 6.05 9.99
N PRO A 33 -8.35 4.94 10.71
CA PRO A 33 -8.64 3.67 10.06
C PRO A 33 -9.85 3.70 9.13
N LYS A 34 -10.89 4.42 9.51
CA LYS A 34 -12.10 4.55 8.70
C LYS A 34 -11.82 5.29 7.39
N ASP A 35 -11.03 6.36 7.45
CA ASP A 35 -10.65 7.12 6.27
C ASP A 35 -9.73 6.31 5.37
N ARG A 36 -8.79 5.57 5.96
CA ARG A 36 -7.89 4.68 5.23
C ARG A 36 -8.68 3.60 4.48
N TYR A 37 -9.62 2.97 5.14
CA TYR A 37 -10.48 1.97 4.53
C TYR A 37 -11.22 2.54 3.31
N ARG A 38 -11.85 3.69 3.48
CA ARG A 38 -12.59 4.36 2.41
C ARG A 38 -11.68 4.76 1.26
N ASP A 39 -10.54 5.37 1.56
CA ASP A 39 -9.64 5.88 0.54
C ASP A 39 -9.00 4.75 -0.27
N PHE A 40 -8.58 3.69 0.39
CA PHE A 40 -8.01 2.54 -0.32
C PHE A 40 -9.04 1.92 -1.26
N ARG A 41 -10.28 1.80 -0.83
CA ARG A 41 -11.33 1.29 -1.69
C ARG A 41 -11.59 2.22 -2.87
N ARG A 42 -11.62 3.51 -2.65
CA ARG A 42 -11.84 4.47 -3.73
C ARG A 42 -10.73 4.42 -4.77
N VAL A 43 -9.49 4.39 -4.31
CA VAL A 43 -8.35 4.41 -5.22
C VAL A 43 -8.26 3.10 -6.00
N PHE A 44 -8.45 1.97 -5.34
CA PHE A 44 -8.15 0.67 -5.95
C PHE A 44 -9.36 -0.05 -6.54
N LEU A 45 -10.57 0.25 -6.09
CA LEU A 45 -11.73 -0.54 -6.51
C LEU A 45 -12.72 0.23 -7.37
N ASP A 46 -12.76 1.55 -7.27
CA ASP A 46 -13.79 2.34 -7.95
C ASP A 46 -13.48 2.63 -9.42
N SER A 47 -12.27 2.40 -9.86
CA SER A 47 -11.90 2.63 -11.25
C SER A 47 -11.18 1.42 -11.83
N GLU A 48 -11.25 1.31 -13.16
CA GLU A 48 -10.53 0.26 -13.87
C GLU A 48 -9.02 0.42 -13.71
N GLN A 49 -8.54 1.66 -13.80
CA GLN A 49 -7.12 1.93 -13.59
C GLN A 49 -6.68 1.54 -12.18
N GLY A 50 -7.47 1.88 -11.18
CA GLY A 50 -7.16 1.52 -9.80
C GLY A 50 -7.08 0.03 -9.59
N ARG A 51 -8.00 -0.71 -10.19
CA ARG A 51 -7.99 -2.17 -10.10
C ARG A 51 -6.75 -2.77 -10.78
N ARG A 52 -6.33 -2.21 -11.91
CA ARG A 52 -5.11 -2.67 -12.59
C ARG A 52 -3.87 -2.41 -11.74
N VAL A 53 -3.80 -1.24 -11.12
CA VAL A 53 -2.68 -0.91 -10.23
C VAL A 53 -2.68 -1.84 -9.03
N LEU A 54 -3.85 -2.10 -8.46
CA LEU A 54 -3.96 -3.04 -7.35
C LEU A 54 -3.45 -4.43 -7.74
N TYR A 55 -3.85 -4.91 -8.91
CA TYR A 55 -3.37 -6.20 -9.39
C TYR A 55 -1.85 -6.25 -9.47
N GLU A 56 -1.24 -5.21 -10.01
CA GLU A 56 0.22 -5.14 -10.08
C GLU A 56 0.88 -5.17 -8.71
N LEU A 57 0.35 -4.37 -7.77
CA LEU A 57 0.89 -4.33 -6.42
C LEU A 57 0.79 -5.68 -5.73
N LEU A 58 -0.34 -6.36 -5.89
CA LEU A 58 -0.52 -7.68 -5.30
C LEU A 58 0.38 -8.72 -5.96
N SER A 59 0.61 -8.59 -7.26
CA SER A 59 1.54 -9.45 -7.98
C SER A 59 2.97 -9.29 -7.45
N TRP A 60 3.37 -8.06 -7.21
CA TRP A 60 4.69 -7.79 -6.64
C TRP A 60 4.81 -8.35 -5.22
N GLY A 61 3.69 -8.46 -4.52
CA GLY A 61 3.64 -9.07 -3.21
C GLY A 61 3.45 -10.58 -3.23
N ASN A 62 3.64 -11.21 -4.37
CA ASN A 62 3.57 -12.68 -4.53
C ASN A 62 2.22 -13.28 -4.15
N MET A 63 1.12 -12.52 -4.30
CA MET A 63 -0.21 -13.02 -3.92
C MET A 63 -0.75 -14.08 -4.88
N PHE A 64 -0.22 -14.14 -6.08
CA PHE A 64 -0.67 -15.08 -7.10
C PHE A 64 0.30 -16.22 -7.35
N ARG A 65 1.30 -16.36 -6.49
CA ARG A 65 2.30 -17.42 -6.56
C ARG A 65 2.60 -17.99 -5.19
N PRO A 66 3.06 -19.25 -5.13
CA PRO A 66 3.59 -19.77 -3.87
C PRO A 66 4.83 -19.00 -3.44
N SER A 67 4.97 -18.76 -2.14
CA SER A 67 6.11 -18.03 -1.63
C SER A 67 7.39 -18.89 -1.58
N ALA A 68 7.27 -20.20 -1.61
CA ALA A 68 8.41 -21.11 -1.60
C ALA A 68 8.27 -22.14 -2.71
N PRO A 69 9.15 -22.12 -3.73
CA PRO A 69 9.13 -23.15 -4.76
C PRO A 69 9.47 -24.51 -4.17
N MET A 70 8.75 -25.52 -4.62
CA MET A 70 8.97 -26.90 -4.13
C MET A 70 10.36 -27.43 -4.46
N ALA A 71 10.95 -26.99 -5.55
CA ALA A 71 12.22 -27.50 -6.04
C ALA A 71 13.43 -26.92 -5.32
N ARG A 72 13.29 -25.78 -4.69
CA ARG A 72 14.37 -25.10 -3.99
C ARG A 72 13.83 -24.42 -2.74
N PHE A 73 14.51 -24.66 -1.64
CA PHE A 73 14.20 -23.96 -0.41
C PHE A 73 15.42 -23.12 -0.01
N ASP A 74 15.27 -21.82 -0.05
CA ASP A 74 16.24 -20.87 0.44
C ASP A 74 15.56 -20.03 1.52
N PRO A 75 16.00 -20.16 2.79
CA PRO A 75 15.35 -19.42 3.87
C PRO A 75 15.37 -17.90 3.67
N TYR A 76 16.44 -17.36 3.15
CA TYR A 76 16.53 -15.90 2.94
C TYR A 76 15.59 -15.44 1.85
N GLU A 77 15.53 -16.17 0.75
CA GLU A 77 14.62 -15.89 -0.34
C GLU A 77 13.18 -16.01 0.11
N THR A 78 12.87 -17.04 0.89
CA THR A 78 11.53 -17.24 1.42
C THR A 78 11.13 -16.10 2.35
N MET A 79 12.03 -15.68 3.23
CA MET A 79 11.76 -14.55 4.13
C MET A 79 11.53 -13.26 3.35
N PHE A 80 12.29 -13.04 2.31
CA PHE A 80 12.11 -11.88 1.45
C PHE A 80 10.74 -11.88 0.79
N HIS A 81 10.36 -13.00 0.20
CA HIS A 81 9.05 -13.13 -0.44
C HIS A 81 7.90 -13.03 0.54
N ASP A 82 8.08 -13.53 1.75
CA ASP A 82 7.08 -13.40 2.80
C ASP A 82 6.93 -11.95 3.25
N GLY A 83 8.03 -11.20 3.29
CA GLY A 83 7.99 -9.77 3.57
C GLY A 83 7.18 -9.01 2.52
N GLU A 84 7.41 -9.30 1.25
CA GLU A 84 6.64 -8.70 0.16
C GLU A 84 5.16 -9.07 0.26
N ARG A 85 4.89 -10.33 0.57
CA ARG A 85 3.51 -10.81 0.72
C ARG A 85 2.81 -10.14 1.88
N ASN A 86 3.51 -9.89 2.98
CA ASN A 86 2.92 -9.21 4.13
C ASN A 86 2.44 -7.80 3.79
N VAL A 87 3.17 -7.08 2.96
CA VAL A 87 2.73 -5.76 2.49
C VAL A 87 1.44 -5.89 1.67
N ALA A 88 1.40 -6.85 0.75
CA ALA A 88 0.20 -7.08 -0.06
C ALA A 88 -1.00 -7.48 0.80
N LEU A 89 -0.79 -8.34 1.79
CA LEU A 89 -1.83 -8.73 2.72
C LEU A 89 -2.34 -7.53 3.52
N LYS A 90 -1.45 -6.63 3.89
CA LYS A 90 -1.84 -5.42 4.61
C LYS A 90 -2.72 -4.52 3.74
N ILE A 91 -2.37 -4.38 2.46
CA ILE A 91 -3.19 -3.63 1.51
C ILE A 91 -4.58 -4.25 1.41
N MET A 92 -4.65 -5.56 1.24
CA MET A 92 -5.93 -6.27 1.14
C MET A 92 -6.77 -6.13 2.40
N SER A 93 -6.16 -6.32 3.56
CA SER A 93 -6.91 -6.22 4.82
C SER A 93 -7.43 -4.83 5.07
N THR A 94 -6.68 -3.81 4.64
CA THR A 94 -7.12 -2.43 4.76
C THR A 94 -8.41 -2.17 3.98
N MET A 95 -8.57 -2.83 2.83
CA MET A 95 -9.75 -2.65 2.00
C MET A 95 -10.94 -3.54 2.39
N HIS A 96 -10.69 -4.64 3.08
CA HIS A 96 -11.72 -5.63 3.34
C HIS A 96 -12.26 -5.62 4.76
N ALA A 97 -11.51 -5.07 5.70
CA ALA A 97 -11.90 -5.03 7.10
C ALA A 97 -12.39 -3.63 7.45
N GLU A 98 -13.68 -3.40 7.33
CA GLU A 98 -14.27 -2.12 7.71
C GLU A 98 -14.06 -1.89 9.20
N PRO A 99 -13.39 -0.78 9.57
CA PRO A 99 -13.18 -0.49 10.99
C PRO A 99 -14.51 -0.24 11.69
N ARG A 100 -14.68 -0.83 12.86
CA ARG A 100 -15.87 -0.60 13.68
C ARG A 100 -15.76 0.73 14.37
N GLU A 101 -16.87 1.47 14.41
CA GLU A 101 -16.97 2.60 15.28
C GLU A 101 -17.07 2.12 16.72
N ARG A 102 -16.28 2.71 17.58
CA ARG A 102 -16.34 2.38 18.99
C ARG A 102 -17.40 3.23 19.68
N PRO A 103 -18.19 2.63 20.57
CA PRO A 103 -19.11 3.40 21.37
C PRO A 103 -18.37 4.45 22.22
N VAL A 104 -19.07 5.53 22.53
CA VAL A 104 -18.52 6.55 23.41
C VAL A 104 -18.14 5.91 24.74
N GLY A 105 -16.95 6.21 25.23
CA GLY A 105 -16.44 5.64 26.47
C GLY A 105 -15.61 4.39 26.33
N THR A 106 -15.53 3.83 25.13
CA THR A 106 -14.66 2.69 24.86
C THR A 106 -13.22 3.17 24.69
N LYS A 107 -12.29 2.50 25.34
CA LYS A 107 -10.87 2.85 25.20
C LYS A 107 -10.37 2.48 23.83
N ASP A 108 -9.58 3.35 23.23
CA ASP A 108 -8.84 3.03 22.04
C ASP A 108 -7.59 2.24 22.38
N GLU A 109 -7.25 1.35 21.52
CA GLU A 109 -6.03 0.56 21.65
C GLU A 109 -4.83 1.25 21.04
#